data_d33ca1eb942e7884b32de6c49c4f6a5b
#
_entry.id   d33ca1eb942e7884b32de6c49c4f6a5b
#
_cell.length_a   1.000
_cell.length_b   1.000
_cell.length_c   1.000
_cell.angle_alpha   90.00
_cell.angle_beta   90.00
_cell.angle_gamma   90.00
#
_symmetry.space_group_name_H-M   'P 1'
#
loop_
_entity.id
_entity.type
_entity.pdbx_description
1 polymer ?
#
loop_
_entity_poly.entity_id
_entity_poly.type
_entity_poly.pdbx_seq_one_letter_code
_entity_poly.pdbx_strand_id
1 'polypeptide(L)'
;GVAGSVDNSITTSSNAGTVTATANRAGGVTGRVQSNKTTAMTECYNSGSVKGASLVGGLVGDLYNGGTISDCYNTGTVSATTGVAGGLTGNFRSGVIKNAYTSIMPSAANAGSVAGKLEWASGQKTLDQVFVPQSELNTVGNLNSCTIQTGDAQKKTTEELKALASTL
;
A
#
# COMPACT_ATOMS: atom_id res chain seq x y z
N GLY A 1 -13.95 -2.82 -0.42
CA GLY A 1 -13.32 -1.50 -0.42
C GLY A 1 -14.26 -0.41 0.03
N VAL A 2 -13.70 0.68 0.48
CA VAL A 2 -14.48 1.84 0.96
C VAL A 2 -14.80 2.80 -0.19
N ALA A 3 -13.81 3.07 -1.05
CA ALA A 3 -13.97 3.99 -2.18
C ALA A 3 -13.28 3.49 -3.46
N GLY A 4 -13.81 3.83 -4.63
CA GLY A 4 -13.16 3.56 -5.92
C GLY A 4 -11.99 4.50 -6.18
N SER A 5 -12.18 5.80 -5.93
CA SER A 5 -11.15 6.85 -5.99
C SER A 5 -11.39 7.89 -4.92
N VAL A 6 -10.32 8.48 -4.45
CA VAL A 6 -10.32 9.54 -3.43
C VAL A 6 -9.55 10.73 -3.95
N ASP A 7 -10.21 11.88 -4.07
CA ASP A 7 -9.65 13.14 -4.54
C ASP A 7 -9.40 14.15 -3.39
N ASN A 8 -10.03 13.89 -2.26
CA ASN A 8 -9.86 14.61 -1.00
C ASN A 8 -9.25 13.68 0.06
N SER A 9 -9.77 13.68 1.28
CA SER A 9 -9.26 12.84 2.36
C SER A 9 -10.22 11.69 2.67
N ILE A 10 -9.66 10.58 3.14
CA ILE A 10 -10.38 9.48 3.74
C ILE A 10 -9.75 9.20 5.11
N THR A 11 -10.55 9.21 6.15
CA THR A 11 -10.07 9.07 7.51
C THR A 11 -10.88 8.02 8.26
N THR A 12 -10.26 7.40 9.25
CA THR A 12 -10.92 6.50 10.23
C THR A 12 -11.83 5.47 9.55
N SER A 13 -11.32 4.86 8.48
CA SER A 13 -12.11 3.97 7.63
C SER A 13 -11.46 2.60 7.51
N SER A 14 -12.27 1.55 7.47
CA SER A 14 -11.76 0.20 7.40
C SER A 14 -12.50 -0.69 6.42
N ASN A 15 -11.81 -1.74 5.97
CA ASN A 15 -12.40 -2.83 5.21
C ASN A 15 -12.04 -4.18 5.87
N ALA A 16 -13.06 -4.96 6.22
CA ALA A 16 -12.90 -6.34 6.68
C ALA A 16 -13.41 -7.36 5.64
N GLY A 17 -14.08 -6.87 4.60
CA GLY A 17 -14.66 -7.72 3.54
C GLY A 17 -13.68 -8.03 2.41
N THR A 18 -14.06 -8.93 1.52
CA THR A 18 -13.30 -9.24 0.31
C THR A 18 -13.53 -8.15 -0.74
N VAL A 19 -12.44 -7.62 -1.28
CA VAL A 19 -12.42 -6.75 -2.45
C VAL A 19 -11.94 -7.56 -3.65
N THR A 20 -12.75 -7.67 -4.68
CA THR A 20 -12.37 -8.30 -5.95
C THR A 20 -12.54 -7.31 -7.09
N ALA A 21 -11.47 -7.06 -7.84
CA ALA A 21 -11.48 -6.20 -9.00
C ALA A 21 -10.99 -6.94 -10.26
N THR A 22 -11.80 -6.92 -11.30
CA THR A 22 -11.44 -7.44 -12.63
C THR A 22 -10.63 -6.43 -13.43
N ALA A 23 -10.66 -5.16 -13.02
CA ALA A 23 -9.94 -4.05 -13.65
C ALA A 23 -8.60 -3.74 -12.96
N ASN A 24 -7.96 -2.67 -13.40
CA ASN A 24 -6.54 -2.39 -13.16
C ASN A 24 -6.16 -2.02 -11.72
N ARG A 25 -7.08 -1.56 -10.88
CA ARG A 25 -6.73 -1.03 -9.54
C ARG A 25 -7.63 -1.64 -8.47
N ALA A 26 -7.01 -2.29 -7.50
CA ALA A 26 -7.69 -2.78 -6.32
C ALA A 26 -6.93 -2.37 -5.05
N GLY A 27 -7.61 -1.80 -4.10
CA GLY A 27 -7.09 -1.54 -2.76
C GLY A 27 -8.14 -1.92 -1.71
N GLY A 28 -7.69 -2.35 -0.55
CA GLY A 28 -8.59 -2.74 0.53
C GLY A 28 -9.46 -1.57 1.00
N VAL A 29 -8.89 -0.37 1.02
CA VAL A 29 -9.63 0.86 1.34
C VAL A 29 -10.04 1.59 0.06
N THR A 30 -9.11 1.89 -0.83
CA THR A 30 -9.45 2.60 -2.08
C THR A 30 -8.67 2.07 -3.29
N GLY A 31 -9.32 2.06 -4.45
CA GLY A 31 -8.68 1.72 -5.72
C GLY A 31 -7.62 2.74 -6.12
N ARG A 32 -7.81 4.03 -5.82
CA ARG A 32 -6.88 5.10 -6.17
C ARG A 32 -6.94 6.27 -5.19
N VAL A 33 -5.80 6.76 -4.79
CA VAL A 33 -5.65 8.09 -4.20
C VAL A 33 -5.18 9.03 -5.32
N GLN A 34 -6.06 9.89 -5.77
CA GLN A 34 -5.78 10.86 -6.83
C GLN A 34 -5.63 12.24 -6.20
N SER A 35 -4.42 12.63 -5.91
CA SER A 35 -4.15 13.85 -5.17
C SER A 35 -3.67 14.99 -6.06
N ASN A 36 -3.98 16.19 -5.61
CA ASN A 36 -3.30 17.44 -5.95
C ASN A 36 -2.46 17.93 -4.74
N LYS A 37 -1.76 17.04 -4.06
CA LYS A 37 -0.85 17.22 -2.90
C LYS A 37 -1.50 17.36 -1.51
N THR A 38 -2.82 17.44 -1.39
CA THR A 38 -3.51 17.59 -0.10
C THR A 38 -4.31 16.37 0.33
N THR A 39 -4.46 15.38 -0.56
CA THR A 39 -5.22 14.17 -0.25
C THR A 39 -4.46 13.29 0.75
N ALA A 40 -5.13 12.97 1.84
CA ALA A 40 -4.59 12.10 2.87
C ALA A 40 -5.52 10.91 3.11
N MET A 41 -4.91 9.74 3.28
CA MET A 41 -5.51 8.58 3.91
C MET A 41 -4.92 8.47 5.31
N THR A 42 -5.76 8.61 6.33
CA THR A 42 -5.30 8.64 7.73
C THR A 42 -6.16 7.72 8.60
N GLU A 43 -5.53 7.00 9.54
CA GLU A 43 -6.22 6.10 10.47
C GLU A 43 -7.11 5.07 9.76
N CYS A 44 -6.62 4.52 8.64
CA CYS A 44 -7.37 3.56 7.84
C CYS A 44 -6.72 2.18 7.87
N TYR A 45 -7.51 1.13 7.82
CA TYR A 45 -6.96 -0.21 7.76
C TYR A 45 -7.74 -1.19 6.89
N ASN A 46 -7.05 -2.23 6.46
CA ASN A 46 -7.64 -3.37 5.79
C ASN A 46 -7.28 -4.67 6.50
N SER A 47 -8.28 -5.43 6.89
CA SER A 47 -8.15 -6.81 7.38
C SER A 47 -8.76 -7.84 6.41
N GLY A 48 -9.43 -7.37 5.37
CA GLY A 48 -10.08 -8.21 4.38
C GLY A 48 -9.14 -8.65 3.25
N SER A 49 -9.59 -9.58 2.41
CA SER A 49 -8.85 -10.04 1.25
C SER A 49 -8.97 -9.09 0.07
N VAL A 50 -7.85 -8.76 -0.58
CA VAL A 50 -7.83 -7.93 -1.80
C VAL A 50 -7.31 -8.77 -2.97
N LYS A 51 -8.13 -8.94 -4.00
CA LYS A 51 -7.79 -9.67 -5.22
C LYS A 51 -8.03 -8.79 -6.44
N GLY A 52 -7.08 -8.78 -7.36
CA GLY A 52 -7.23 -7.99 -8.58
C GLY A 52 -6.39 -8.50 -9.73
N ALA A 53 -6.56 -7.86 -10.90
CA ALA A 53 -5.78 -8.21 -12.08
C ALA A 53 -4.37 -7.58 -12.04
N SER A 54 -4.26 -6.27 -11.84
CA SER A 54 -3.00 -5.57 -12.11
C SER A 54 -2.43 -4.82 -10.89
N LEU A 55 -2.91 -3.64 -10.55
CA LEU A 55 -2.34 -2.82 -9.48
C LEU A 55 -3.09 -3.11 -8.18
N VAL A 56 -2.57 -4.02 -7.37
CA VAL A 56 -3.25 -4.48 -6.16
C VAL A 56 -2.46 -4.07 -4.92
N GLY A 57 -3.09 -3.32 -4.04
CA GLY A 57 -2.50 -2.91 -2.77
C GLY A 57 -3.39 -3.27 -1.58
N GLY A 58 -2.78 -3.53 -0.44
CA GLY A 58 -3.53 -3.83 0.78
C GLY A 58 -4.42 -2.66 1.22
N LEU A 59 -3.95 -1.43 1.04
CA LEU A 59 -4.71 -0.22 1.31
C LEU A 59 -5.16 0.47 0.01
N VAL A 60 -4.22 0.74 -0.90
CA VAL A 60 -4.42 1.56 -2.09
C VAL A 60 -3.93 0.84 -3.34
N GLY A 61 -4.76 0.75 -4.38
CA GLY A 61 -4.33 0.22 -5.68
C GLY A 61 -3.28 1.10 -6.38
N ASP A 62 -3.49 2.41 -6.41
CA ASP A 62 -2.60 3.37 -7.09
C ASP A 62 -2.47 4.67 -6.27
N LEU A 63 -1.31 4.89 -5.66
CA LEU A 63 -0.99 6.14 -4.96
C LEU A 63 -0.41 7.13 -5.97
N TYR A 64 -1.24 8.09 -6.36
CA TYR A 64 -1.01 9.00 -7.47
C TYR A 64 -0.78 10.44 -7.00
N ASN A 65 0.16 11.13 -7.62
CA ASN A 65 0.34 12.58 -7.59
C ASN A 65 0.50 13.25 -6.20
N GLY A 66 1.29 12.65 -5.32
CA GLY A 66 1.72 13.31 -4.07
C GLY A 66 0.83 13.10 -2.85
N GLY A 67 -0.06 12.08 -2.88
CA GLY A 67 -0.90 11.74 -1.72
C GLY A 67 -0.10 11.24 -0.52
N THR A 68 -0.70 11.35 0.65
CA THR A 68 -0.14 10.84 1.92
C THR A 68 -0.96 9.67 2.43
N ILE A 69 -0.29 8.60 2.83
CA ILE A 69 -0.85 7.51 3.65
C ILE A 69 -0.18 7.60 5.02
N SER A 70 -0.96 7.81 6.08
CA SER A 70 -0.43 7.91 7.44
C SER A 70 -1.29 7.17 8.46
N ASP A 71 -0.64 6.60 9.46
CA ASP A 71 -1.34 5.92 10.57
C ASP A 71 -2.27 4.81 10.05
N CYS A 72 -1.78 4.04 9.09
CA CYS A 72 -2.57 3.05 8.35
C CYS A 72 -1.91 1.67 8.35
N TYR A 73 -2.72 0.63 8.29
CA TYR A 73 -2.17 -0.72 8.24
C TYR A 73 -2.97 -1.70 7.39
N ASN A 74 -2.28 -2.76 6.95
CA ASN A 74 -2.90 -3.89 6.25
C ASN A 74 -2.50 -5.21 6.91
N THR A 75 -3.50 -5.96 7.35
CA THR A 75 -3.38 -7.34 7.83
C THR A 75 -4.08 -8.34 6.91
N GLY A 76 -4.82 -7.84 5.94
CA GLY A 76 -5.57 -8.64 4.98
C GLY A 76 -4.72 -9.14 3.82
N THR A 77 -5.08 -10.26 3.24
CA THR A 77 -4.33 -10.86 2.12
C THR A 77 -4.41 -10.02 0.84
N VAL A 78 -3.34 -10.01 0.05
CA VAL A 78 -3.24 -9.25 -1.20
C VAL A 78 -2.74 -10.15 -2.32
N SER A 79 -3.46 -10.20 -3.45
CA SER A 79 -3.03 -10.98 -4.60
C SER A 79 -3.37 -10.33 -5.94
N ALA A 80 -2.42 -10.38 -6.88
CA ALA A 80 -2.64 -9.96 -8.26
C ALA A 80 -2.41 -11.14 -9.23
N THR A 81 -3.30 -11.29 -10.23
CA THR A 81 -3.24 -12.43 -11.16
C THR A 81 -2.29 -12.20 -12.34
N THR A 82 -2.19 -10.96 -12.84
CA THR A 82 -1.40 -10.63 -14.04
C THR A 82 -0.42 -9.48 -13.86
N GLY A 83 -0.50 -8.73 -12.78
CA GLY A 83 0.29 -7.53 -12.56
C GLY A 83 1.14 -7.56 -11.31
N VAL A 84 1.04 -6.52 -10.53
CA VAL A 84 1.87 -6.28 -9.34
C VAL A 84 1.02 -6.20 -8.08
N ALA A 85 1.57 -6.68 -6.97
CA ALA A 85 0.94 -6.58 -5.67
C ALA A 85 1.88 -5.96 -4.63
N GLY A 86 1.37 -5.05 -3.82
CA GLY A 86 2.09 -4.47 -2.70
C GLY A 86 1.32 -4.61 -1.39
N GLY A 87 2.05 -4.80 -0.30
CA GLY A 87 1.44 -4.94 1.02
C GLY A 87 0.60 -3.73 1.44
N LEU A 88 1.02 -2.54 1.03
CA LEU A 88 0.29 -1.29 1.26
C LEU A 88 -0.29 -0.71 -0.04
N THR A 89 0.52 -0.55 -1.09
CA THR A 89 0.08 0.03 -2.36
C THR A 89 0.49 -0.81 -3.57
N GLY A 90 -0.40 -0.98 -4.55
CA GLY A 90 -0.09 -1.66 -5.81
C GLY A 90 0.92 -0.89 -6.65
N ASN A 91 0.70 0.42 -6.81
CA ASN A 91 1.58 1.33 -7.52
C ASN A 91 1.86 2.58 -6.68
N PHE A 92 3.13 2.94 -6.55
CA PHE A 92 3.57 4.15 -5.84
C PHE A 92 4.24 5.10 -6.83
N ARG A 93 3.51 6.13 -7.27
CA ARG A 93 4.01 7.11 -8.25
C ARG A 93 4.70 8.29 -7.60
N SER A 94 4.08 8.87 -6.58
CA SER A 94 4.68 9.91 -5.73
C SER A 94 3.86 10.09 -4.46
N GLY A 95 4.48 10.60 -3.42
CA GLY A 95 3.83 10.89 -2.14
C GLY A 95 4.61 10.38 -0.93
N VAL A 96 3.92 10.28 0.17
CA VAL A 96 4.48 9.86 1.46
C VAL A 96 3.67 8.69 2.02
N ILE A 97 4.37 7.66 2.47
CA ILE A 97 3.80 6.62 3.33
C ILE A 97 4.53 6.73 4.68
N LYS A 98 3.80 7.01 5.74
CA LYS A 98 4.38 7.20 7.07
C LYS A 98 3.56 6.53 8.15
N ASN A 99 4.25 6.12 9.22
CA ASN A 99 3.63 5.46 10.38
C ASN A 99 2.64 4.36 9.92
N ALA A 100 3.13 3.44 9.09
CA ALA A 100 2.29 2.45 8.45
C ALA A 100 2.92 1.06 8.50
N TYR A 101 2.10 0.03 8.56
CA TYR A 101 2.63 -1.32 8.50
C TYR A 101 1.75 -2.28 7.67
N THR A 102 2.38 -3.36 7.22
CA THR A 102 1.69 -4.54 6.75
C THR A 102 2.25 -5.77 7.44
N SER A 103 1.38 -6.71 7.79
CA SER A 103 1.79 -7.99 8.41
C SER A 103 1.73 -9.16 7.43
N ILE A 104 1.47 -8.89 6.14
CA ILE A 104 1.30 -9.94 5.13
C ILE A 104 2.34 -9.84 4.02
N MET A 105 2.47 -10.96 3.33
CA MET A 105 3.26 -11.10 2.12
C MET A 105 2.32 -11.11 0.91
N PRO A 106 2.34 -10.08 0.04
CA PRO A 106 1.51 -10.10 -1.16
C PRO A 106 1.96 -11.16 -2.16
N SER A 107 1.02 -11.66 -2.96
CA SER A 107 1.26 -12.69 -3.97
C SER A 107 1.01 -12.16 -5.38
N ALA A 108 2.06 -12.10 -6.19
CA ALA A 108 2.02 -11.71 -7.60
C ALA A 108 3.34 -12.08 -8.29
N ALA A 109 3.39 -12.00 -9.63
CA ALA A 109 4.64 -12.16 -10.39
C ALA A 109 5.69 -11.12 -9.99
N ASN A 110 5.24 -9.90 -9.67
CA ASN A 110 6.06 -8.85 -9.07
C ASN A 110 5.37 -8.38 -7.80
N ALA A 111 5.88 -8.83 -6.66
CA ALA A 111 5.36 -8.50 -5.36
C ALA A 111 6.38 -7.70 -4.54
N GLY A 112 5.93 -6.69 -3.81
CA GLY A 112 6.74 -5.92 -2.88
C GLY A 112 6.06 -5.80 -1.53
N SER A 113 6.84 -5.81 -0.45
CA SER A 113 6.26 -5.74 0.90
C SER A 113 5.52 -4.41 1.13
N VAL A 114 5.95 -3.31 0.54
CA VAL A 114 5.26 -2.01 0.59
C VAL A 114 4.51 -1.76 -0.71
N ALA A 115 5.22 -1.76 -1.84
CA ALA A 115 4.65 -1.41 -3.14
C ALA A 115 4.90 -2.49 -4.19
N GLY A 116 3.90 -2.82 -4.99
CA GLY A 116 4.07 -3.74 -6.12
C GLY A 116 5.00 -3.18 -7.18
N LYS A 117 4.90 -1.89 -7.49
CA LYS A 117 5.83 -1.17 -8.38
C LYS A 117 5.95 0.31 -8.04
N LEU A 118 7.01 0.94 -8.58
CA LEU A 118 7.14 2.38 -8.66
C LEU A 118 6.88 2.84 -10.10
N GLU A 119 6.35 4.03 -10.25
CA GLU A 119 6.27 4.77 -11.52
C GLU A 119 6.64 6.24 -11.28
N TRP A 120 6.91 6.97 -12.38
CA TRP A 120 7.35 8.37 -12.38
C TRP A 120 8.70 8.60 -11.70
N ALA A 121 9.75 8.59 -12.48
CA ALA A 121 11.12 8.80 -12.00
C ALA A 121 11.28 10.14 -11.24
N SER A 122 10.59 11.18 -11.65
CA SER A 122 10.59 12.51 -11.01
C SER A 122 9.65 12.64 -9.81
N GLY A 123 8.80 11.64 -9.57
CA GLY A 123 7.85 11.67 -8.45
C GLY A 123 8.55 11.38 -7.12
N GLN A 124 8.50 12.32 -6.16
CA GLN A 124 9.04 12.10 -4.82
C GLN A 124 8.30 10.96 -4.12
N LYS A 125 9.05 10.02 -3.56
CA LYS A 125 8.55 8.86 -2.83
C LYS A 125 9.29 8.75 -1.51
N THR A 126 8.55 8.91 -0.42
CA THR A 126 9.09 8.90 0.94
C THR A 126 8.44 7.79 1.74
N LEU A 127 9.26 7.02 2.45
CA LEU A 127 8.85 6.08 3.48
C LEU A 127 9.39 6.58 4.83
N ASP A 128 8.51 6.74 5.80
CA ASP A 128 8.85 7.18 7.14
C ASP A 128 8.14 6.30 8.17
N GLN A 129 8.90 5.60 9.01
CA GLN A 129 8.36 4.64 9.98
C GLN A 129 7.39 3.62 9.32
N VAL A 130 7.82 3.00 8.25
CA VAL A 130 7.07 1.93 7.57
C VAL A 130 7.62 0.58 7.97
N PHE A 131 6.76 -0.32 8.42
CA PHE A 131 7.14 -1.63 8.93
C PHE A 131 6.52 -2.76 8.10
N VAL A 132 7.33 -3.79 7.84
CA VAL A 132 6.96 -4.94 6.99
C VAL A 132 7.42 -6.24 7.64
N PRO A 133 6.84 -7.40 7.27
CA PRO A 133 7.29 -8.69 7.77
C PRO A 133 8.76 -8.95 7.44
N GLN A 134 9.45 -9.61 8.34
CA GLN A 134 10.80 -10.12 8.09
C GLN A 134 10.72 -11.23 7.03
N SER A 135 11.24 -10.95 5.85
CA SER A 135 11.16 -11.83 4.69
C SER A 135 12.22 -11.48 3.66
N GLU A 136 12.39 -12.36 2.68
CA GLU A 136 13.23 -12.13 1.49
C GLU A 136 12.60 -11.19 0.45
N LEU A 137 11.32 -10.84 0.62
CA LEU A 137 10.63 -9.96 -0.31
C LEU A 137 11.21 -8.54 -0.25
N ASN A 138 11.42 -7.95 -1.41
CA ASN A 138 11.86 -6.56 -1.53
C ASN A 138 10.76 -5.58 -1.06
N THR A 139 11.17 -4.41 -0.61
CA THR A 139 10.26 -3.29 -0.30
C THR A 139 9.36 -2.98 -1.50
N VAL A 140 9.92 -3.05 -2.71
CA VAL A 140 9.21 -2.84 -3.98
C VAL A 140 9.43 -4.02 -4.91
N GLY A 141 8.36 -4.52 -5.51
CA GLY A 141 8.42 -5.66 -6.45
C GLY A 141 9.06 -5.30 -7.79
N ASN A 142 8.71 -4.14 -8.36
CA ASN A 142 9.25 -3.65 -9.62
C ASN A 142 9.60 -2.16 -9.50
N LEU A 143 10.88 -1.84 -9.57
CA LEU A 143 11.38 -0.47 -9.46
C LEU A 143 11.10 0.38 -10.71
N ASN A 144 10.95 -0.25 -11.90
CA ASN A 144 10.66 0.44 -13.14
C ASN A 144 11.58 1.67 -13.39
N SER A 145 12.87 1.49 -13.12
CA SER A 145 13.91 2.54 -13.16
C SER A 145 13.67 3.73 -12.19
N CYS A 146 12.83 3.56 -11.20
CA CYS A 146 12.55 4.53 -10.14
C CYS A 146 13.19 4.10 -8.81
N THR A 147 13.28 5.01 -7.87
CA THR A 147 13.77 4.75 -6.50
C THR A 147 12.85 5.35 -5.45
N ILE A 148 12.95 4.85 -4.23
CA ILE A 148 12.49 5.57 -3.03
C ILE A 148 13.55 6.64 -2.76
N GLN A 149 13.15 7.90 -2.69
CA GLN A 149 14.09 9.01 -2.51
C GLN A 149 14.47 9.22 -1.05
N THR A 150 13.57 8.92 -0.13
CA THR A 150 13.80 9.09 1.32
C THR A 150 13.22 7.93 2.09
N GLY A 151 14.02 7.36 2.97
CA GLY A 151 13.63 6.26 3.86
C GLY A 151 13.57 4.90 3.19
N ASP A 152 13.30 3.90 3.99
CA ASP A 152 13.05 2.50 3.58
C ASP A 152 12.12 1.84 4.59
N ALA A 153 11.54 0.69 4.20
CA ALA A 153 10.73 -0.09 5.12
C ALA A 153 11.60 -0.92 6.08
N GLN A 154 11.24 -0.90 7.35
CA GLN A 154 11.91 -1.67 8.39
C GLN A 154 11.29 -3.06 8.51
N LYS A 155 12.11 -4.09 8.43
CA LYS A 155 11.68 -5.49 8.61
C LYS A 155 11.47 -5.79 10.11
N LYS A 156 10.33 -6.38 10.43
CA LYS A 156 9.90 -6.70 11.78
C LYS A 156 9.43 -8.15 11.90
N THR A 157 9.63 -8.76 13.05
CA THR A 157 9.04 -10.06 13.35
C THR A 157 7.52 -9.97 13.49
N THR A 158 6.85 -11.11 13.46
CA THR A 158 5.39 -11.17 13.66
C THR A 158 4.97 -10.60 15.00
N GLU A 159 5.74 -10.85 16.05
CA GLU A 159 5.50 -10.37 17.42
C GLU A 159 5.62 -8.84 17.50
N GLU A 160 6.67 -8.27 16.89
CA GLU A 160 6.84 -6.82 16.82
C GLU A 160 5.73 -6.14 16.03
N LEU A 161 5.27 -6.73 14.92
CA LEU A 161 4.14 -6.19 14.13
C LEU A 161 2.82 -6.25 14.91
N LYS A 162 2.59 -7.30 15.70
CA LYS A 162 1.42 -7.39 16.57
C LYS A 162 1.45 -6.33 17.68
N ALA A 163 2.63 -6.02 18.23
CA ALA A 163 2.77 -4.96 19.21
C ALA A 163 2.45 -3.58 18.63
N LEU A 164 2.85 -3.31 17.38
CA LEU A 164 2.49 -2.05 16.68
C LEU A 164 0.97 -1.91 16.49
N ALA A 165 0.26 -2.98 16.23
CA ALA A 165 -1.20 -2.96 16.06
C ALA A 165 -1.97 -2.48 17.29
N SER A 166 -1.36 -2.54 18.47
CA SER A 166 -1.95 -2.03 19.72
C SER A 166 -1.69 -0.55 19.97
N THR A 167 -0.89 0.11 19.13
CA THR A 167 -0.47 1.50 19.31
C THR A 167 -0.97 2.43 18.17
N LEU A 168 -1.55 1.85 17.11
CA LEU A 168 -2.19 2.55 15.98
C LEU A 168 -3.72 2.36 16.04
#